data_3c28c463fdfe5fa0e878a3a723d421c3
#
_entry.id   3c28c463fdfe5fa0e878a3a723d421c3
#
_cell.length_a   1.000
_cell.length_b   1.000
_cell.length_c   1.000
_cell.angle_alpha   90.00
_cell.angle_beta   90.00
_cell.angle_gamma   90.00
#
_symmetry.space_group_name_H-M   'P 1'
#
loop_
_entity.id
_entity.type
_entity.pdbx_description
1 polymer ?
#
loop_
_entity_poly.entity_id
_entity_poly.type
_entity_poly.pdbx_seq_one_letter_code
_entity_poly.pdbx_strand_id
1 'polypeptide(L)'
;MWILTTVGFFSVVQKRGDSFLTVRARIASDLDHLRKEYMPELSETVTGQGTDYPYRATISHEKFTSGMVKLMRDIRHSNFKNEVSKKMGGKREKVYSKACNDLRALEGLTKGT
;
A
#
# COMPACT_ATOMS: atom_id res chain seq x y z
N MET A 1 -2.88 -1.00 -8.88
CA MET A 1 -1.68 -1.56 -8.26
C MET A 1 -1.94 -1.80 -6.79
N TRP A 2 -1.63 -2.97 -6.30
CA TRP A 2 -1.69 -3.28 -4.88
C TRP A 2 -0.27 -3.37 -4.34
N ILE A 3 -0.02 -2.71 -3.24
CA ILE A 3 1.30 -2.75 -2.61
C ILE A 3 1.17 -2.99 -1.11
N LEU A 4 1.90 -4.00 -0.63
CA LEU A 4 2.03 -4.30 0.78
C LEU A 4 3.38 -3.76 1.24
N THR A 5 3.36 -2.88 2.22
CA THR A 5 4.58 -2.20 2.68
C THR A 5 4.68 -2.25 4.20
N THR A 6 5.80 -1.79 4.73
CA THR A 6 6.01 -1.69 6.18
C THR A 6 5.27 -0.52 6.81
N VAL A 7 4.57 0.31 6.01
CA VAL A 7 3.76 1.41 6.53
C VAL A 7 2.28 1.23 6.25
N GLY A 8 1.91 0.23 5.45
CA GLY A 8 0.51 -0.06 5.18
C GLY A 8 0.29 -0.82 3.89
N PHE A 9 -0.96 -1.19 3.66
CA PHE A 9 -1.41 -1.80 2.41
C PHE A 9 -2.24 -0.80 1.63
N PHE A 10 -1.91 -0.62 0.34
CA PHE A 10 -2.55 0.39 -0.50
C PHE A 10 -2.97 -0.18 -1.85
N SER A 11 -4.09 0.32 -2.34
CA SER A 11 -4.53 0.12 -3.71
C SER A 11 -4.46 1.45 -4.43
N VAL A 12 -3.64 1.53 -5.47
CA VAL A 12 -3.38 2.79 -6.17
C VAL A 12 -3.92 2.70 -7.58
N VAL A 13 -4.75 3.66 -7.94
CA VAL A 13 -5.36 3.74 -9.27
C VAL A 13 -5.34 5.19 -9.77
N GLN A 14 -5.45 5.35 -11.07
CA GLN A 14 -5.79 6.62 -11.69
C GLN A 14 -7.22 6.48 -12.21
N LYS A 15 -8.15 7.22 -11.62
CA LYS A 15 -9.54 7.16 -12.05
C LYS A 15 -9.70 7.78 -13.43
N ARG A 16 -10.70 7.31 -14.15
CA ARG A 16 -10.99 7.85 -15.48
C ARG A 16 -11.21 9.36 -15.39
N GLY A 17 -10.52 10.11 -16.25
CA GLY A 17 -10.63 11.57 -16.29
C GLY A 17 -9.71 12.32 -15.35
N ASP A 18 -9.08 11.63 -14.39
CA ASP A 18 -8.16 12.28 -13.46
C ASP A 18 -6.74 12.27 -14.00
N SER A 19 -5.98 13.32 -13.69
CA SER A 19 -4.54 13.39 -14.02
C SER A 19 -3.68 12.99 -12.81
N PHE A 20 -4.30 12.73 -11.66
CA PHE A 20 -3.62 12.37 -10.43
C PHE A 20 -4.00 10.94 -10.02
N LEU A 21 -3.29 10.41 -9.05
CA LEU A 21 -3.52 9.08 -8.50
C LEU A 21 -4.45 9.15 -7.30
N THR A 22 -5.29 8.12 -7.13
CA THR A 22 -6.05 7.89 -5.92
C THR A 22 -5.40 6.73 -5.17
N VAL A 23 -4.95 7.00 -3.95
CA VAL A 23 -4.37 6.01 -3.04
C VAL A 23 -5.45 5.59 -2.06
N ARG A 24 -5.78 4.31 -2.06
CA ARG A 24 -6.88 3.77 -1.28
C ARG A 24 -6.35 2.82 -0.22
N ALA A 25 -6.99 2.81 0.94
CA ALA A 25 -6.61 1.93 2.04
C ALA A 25 -7.84 1.37 2.75
N ARG A 26 -7.65 0.26 3.44
CA ARG A 26 -8.70 -0.33 4.27
C ARG A 26 -8.68 0.22 5.68
N ILE A 27 -7.57 0.83 6.08
CA ILE A 27 -7.37 1.41 7.41
C ILE A 27 -6.85 2.83 7.24
N ALA A 28 -7.50 3.80 7.91
CA ALA A 28 -7.13 5.21 7.79
C ALA A 28 -5.69 5.48 8.22
N SER A 29 -5.23 4.81 9.27
CA SER A 29 -3.88 5.01 9.78
C SER A 29 -2.79 4.61 8.78
N ASP A 30 -3.09 3.72 7.83
CA ASP A 30 -2.13 3.39 6.78
C ASP A 30 -1.83 4.62 5.91
N LEU A 31 -2.87 5.38 5.56
CA LEU A 31 -2.68 6.62 4.81
C LEU A 31 -1.94 7.67 5.65
N ASP A 32 -2.23 7.75 6.94
CA ASP A 32 -1.52 8.67 7.84
C ASP A 32 -0.03 8.37 7.89
N HIS A 33 0.34 7.09 7.98
CA HIS A 33 1.73 6.66 8.00
C HIS A 33 2.43 6.95 6.67
N LEU A 34 1.76 6.65 5.56
CA LEU A 34 2.32 6.93 4.24
C LEU A 34 2.60 8.42 4.06
N ARG A 35 1.64 9.26 4.46
CA ARG A 35 1.76 10.71 4.37
C ARG A 35 2.92 11.22 5.23
N LYS A 36 2.95 10.79 6.47
CA LYS A 36 3.95 11.24 7.44
C LYS A 36 5.37 10.81 7.07
N GLU A 37 5.51 9.54 6.67
CA GLU A 37 6.83 8.95 6.49
C GLU A 37 7.41 9.24 5.10
N TYR A 38 6.58 9.29 4.06
CA TYR A 38 7.08 9.28 2.68
C TYR A 38 6.41 10.26 1.74
N MET A 39 5.16 10.60 1.96
CA MET A 39 4.38 11.38 1.00
C MET A 39 3.63 12.52 1.68
N PRO A 40 4.35 13.58 2.11
CA PRO A 40 3.68 14.71 2.77
C PRO A 40 2.69 15.45 1.86
N GLU A 41 2.80 15.26 0.54
CA GLU A 41 1.89 15.86 -0.45
C GLU A 41 0.58 15.09 -0.62
N LEU A 42 0.45 13.92 -0.02
CA LEU A 42 -0.79 13.16 -0.06
C LEU A 42 -1.91 13.98 0.57
N SER A 43 -3.04 14.10 -0.12
CA SER A 43 -4.17 14.88 0.36
C SER A 43 -4.70 14.37 1.69
N GLU A 44 -5.59 15.14 2.31
CA GLU A 44 -6.33 14.68 3.47
C GLU A 44 -7.13 13.43 3.11
N THR A 45 -7.31 12.55 4.10
CA THR A 45 -8.05 11.32 3.92
C THR A 45 -9.54 11.61 3.85
N VAL A 46 -10.18 11.10 2.79
CA VAL A 46 -11.63 11.12 2.63
C VAL A 46 -12.16 9.75 3.01
N THR A 47 -13.24 9.72 3.80
CA THR A 47 -13.82 8.47 4.30
C THR A 47 -15.15 8.17 3.64
N GLY A 48 -15.58 6.90 3.69
CA GLY A 48 -16.89 6.47 3.24
C GLY A 48 -17.08 6.44 1.74
N GLN A 49 -16.00 6.41 0.98
CA GLN A 49 -16.03 6.59 -0.47
C GLN A 49 -16.10 5.29 -1.26
N GLY A 50 -16.47 4.21 -0.68
CA GLY A 50 -16.57 2.99 -1.44
C GLY A 50 -16.71 1.78 -0.56
N THR A 51 -16.92 0.66 -1.17
CA THR A 51 -17.21 -0.59 -0.48
C THR A 51 -15.95 -1.32 -0.06
N ASP A 52 -14.94 -1.39 -0.96
CA ASP A 52 -13.73 -2.17 -0.70
C ASP A 52 -12.64 -1.37 0.02
N TYR A 53 -12.58 -0.07 -0.24
CA TYR A 53 -11.55 0.79 0.33
C TYR A 53 -12.22 2.06 0.86
N PRO A 54 -12.59 2.08 2.15
CA PRO A 54 -13.33 3.22 2.71
C PRO A 54 -12.51 4.49 2.86
N TYR A 55 -11.17 4.39 2.81
CA TYR A 55 -10.30 5.53 3.02
C TYR A 55 -9.49 5.82 1.77
N ARG A 56 -9.48 7.09 1.34
CA ARG A 56 -8.85 7.51 0.10
C ARG A 56 -8.16 8.84 0.24
N ALA A 57 -7.10 9.03 -0.52
CA ALA A 57 -6.38 10.28 -0.64
C ALA A 57 -5.83 10.38 -2.04
N THR A 58 -5.49 11.60 -2.48
CA THR A 58 -5.00 11.83 -3.83
C THR A 58 -3.60 12.44 -3.81
N ILE A 59 -2.87 12.23 -4.89
CA ILE A 59 -1.49 12.71 -5.03
C ILE A 59 -1.14 12.72 -6.51
N SER A 60 -0.25 13.63 -6.92
CA SER A 60 0.24 13.63 -8.30
C SER A 60 1.12 12.40 -8.56
N HIS A 61 1.22 12.00 -9.82
CA HIS A 61 2.16 10.94 -10.22
C HIS A 61 3.57 11.25 -9.78
N GLU A 62 4.01 12.48 -9.99
CA GLU A 62 5.36 12.91 -9.66
C GLU A 62 5.67 12.74 -8.17
N LYS A 63 4.77 13.21 -7.32
CA LYS A 63 4.98 13.15 -5.87
C LYS A 63 4.85 11.74 -5.33
N PHE A 64 3.95 10.94 -5.90
CA PHE A 64 3.85 9.53 -5.56
C PHE A 64 5.15 8.81 -5.90
N THR A 65 5.67 9.05 -7.09
CA THR A 65 6.94 8.45 -7.54
C THR A 65 8.08 8.82 -6.59
N SER A 66 8.19 10.10 -6.23
CA SER A 66 9.21 10.57 -5.29
C SER A 66 9.09 9.88 -3.93
N GLY A 67 7.87 9.73 -3.43
CA GLY A 67 7.63 9.04 -2.17
C GLY A 67 7.97 7.57 -2.23
N MET A 68 7.64 6.91 -3.33
CA MET A 68 7.95 5.49 -3.54
C MET A 68 9.47 5.26 -3.62
N VAL A 69 10.20 6.17 -4.23
CA VAL A 69 11.67 6.07 -4.26
C VAL A 69 12.23 6.05 -2.84
N LYS A 70 11.74 6.94 -1.98
CA LYS A 70 12.17 6.98 -0.57
C LYS A 70 11.82 5.68 0.16
N LEU A 71 10.60 5.21 -0.04
CA LEU A 71 10.15 3.96 0.58
C LEU A 71 11.03 2.78 0.16
N MET A 72 11.35 2.69 -1.12
CA MET A 72 12.18 1.61 -1.64
C MET A 72 13.62 1.71 -1.14
N ARG A 73 14.16 2.90 -0.98
CA ARG A 73 15.51 3.09 -0.44
C ARG A 73 15.64 2.69 1.02
N ASP A 74 14.51 2.63 1.74
CA ASP A 74 14.50 2.20 3.14
C ASP A 74 14.48 0.68 3.28
N ILE A 75 14.43 -0.07 2.19
CA ILE A 75 14.50 -1.52 2.24
C ILE A 75 15.93 -1.92 2.62
N ARG A 76 16.11 -2.32 3.89
CA ARG A 76 17.41 -2.76 4.43
C ARG A 76 17.26 -4.08 5.18
N HIS A 77 16.08 -4.65 5.16
CA HIS A 77 15.74 -5.90 5.82
C HIS A 77 15.84 -7.06 4.84
N SER A 78 16.20 -8.23 5.33
CA SER A 78 16.27 -9.46 4.55
C SER A 78 14.97 -10.26 4.61
N ASN A 79 14.07 -9.91 5.53
CA ASN A 79 12.80 -10.61 5.72
C ASN A 79 11.68 -9.60 5.94
N PHE A 80 10.79 -9.53 4.96
CA PHE A 80 9.71 -8.56 4.97
C PHE A 80 8.73 -8.80 6.14
N LYS A 81 8.35 -10.04 6.38
CA LYS A 81 7.37 -10.35 7.45
C LYS A 81 7.91 -9.98 8.82
N ASN A 82 9.19 -10.23 9.06
CA ASN A 82 9.82 -9.82 10.33
C ASN A 82 9.82 -8.31 10.49
N GLU A 83 10.09 -7.59 9.42
CA GLU A 83 10.09 -6.12 9.46
C GLU A 83 8.69 -5.57 9.70
N VAL A 84 7.67 -6.17 9.08
CA VAL A 84 6.26 -5.79 9.30
C VAL A 84 5.89 -6.04 10.77
N SER A 85 6.26 -7.19 11.31
CA SER A 85 5.98 -7.52 12.72
C SER A 85 6.60 -6.49 13.66
N LYS A 86 7.84 -6.09 13.36
CA LYS A 86 8.58 -5.11 14.15
C LYS A 86 7.95 -3.73 14.11
N LYS A 87 7.54 -3.28 12.93
CA LYS A 87 7.03 -1.91 12.74
C LYS A 87 5.53 -1.78 12.94
N MET A 88 4.77 -2.80 12.61
CA MET A 88 3.31 -2.72 12.59
C MET A 88 2.62 -3.71 13.52
N GLY A 89 3.37 -4.65 14.09
CA GLY A 89 2.84 -5.63 15.03
C GLY A 89 2.51 -6.97 14.38
N GLY A 90 2.38 -7.98 15.24
CA GLY A 90 2.18 -9.37 14.81
C GLY A 90 0.85 -9.62 14.13
N LYS A 91 -0.19 -8.87 14.47
CA LYS A 91 -1.51 -9.05 13.84
C LYS A 91 -1.46 -8.65 12.37
N ARG A 92 -0.80 -7.54 12.05
CA ARG A 92 -0.62 -7.10 10.66
C ARG A 92 0.22 -8.12 9.89
N GLU A 93 1.29 -8.62 10.51
CA GLU A 93 2.15 -9.63 9.89
C GLU A 93 1.35 -10.87 9.52
N LYS A 94 0.46 -11.33 10.39
CA LYS A 94 -0.38 -12.50 10.09
C LYS A 94 -1.27 -12.28 8.89
N VAL A 95 -1.86 -11.09 8.77
CA VAL A 95 -2.70 -10.77 7.60
C VAL A 95 -1.86 -10.79 6.33
N TYR A 96 -0.68 -10.20 6.34
CA TYR A 96 0.22 -10.20 5.20
C TYR A 96 0.69 -11.62 4.84
N SER A 97 0.99 -12.43 5.85
CA SER A 97 1.39 -13.83 5.63
C SER A 97 0.28 -14.63 4.94
N LYS A 98 -0.96 -14.42 5.37
CA LYS A 98 -2.10 -15.09 4.74
C LYS A 98 -2.25 -14.66 3.30
N ALA A 99 -2.13 -13.37 3.01
CA ALA A 99 -2.18 -12.86 1.64
C ALA A 99 -1.08 -13.48 0.79
N CYS A 100 0.13 -13.58 1.32
CA CYS A 100 1.25 -14.22 0.64
C CYS A 100 0.94 -15.69 0.34
N ASN A 101 0.39 -16.41 1.31
CA ASN A 101 0.04 -17.82 1.13
C ASN A 101 -1.04 -18.00 0.08
N ASP A 102 -2.03 -17.09 0.06
CA ASP A 102 -3.08 -17.15 -0.95
C ASP A 102 -2.50 -16.95 -2.36
N LEU A 103 -1.48 -16.10 -2.49
CA LEU A 103 -0.82 -15.84 -3.77
C LEU A 103 0.01 -17.04 -4.26
N ARG A 104 0.28 -18.01 -3.40
CA ARG A 104 0.96 -19.25 -3.84
C ARG A 104 0.18 -20.00 -4.91
N ALA A 105 -1.11 -19.75 -5.02
CA ALA A 105 -1.91 -20.31 -6.11
C ALA A 105 -1.38 -19.93 -7.49
N LEU A 106 -0.62 -18.81 -7.58
CA LEU A 106 0.00 -18.41 -8.84
C LEU A 106 0.98 -19.45 -9.35
N GLU A 107 1.61 -20.22 -8.45
CA GLU A 107 2.59 -21.26 -8.83
C GLU A 107 1.94 -22.37 -9.64
N GLY A 108 0.62 -22.57 -9.49
CA GLY A 108 -0.11 -23.56 -10.26
C GLY A 108 -0.61 -23.08 -11.62
N LEU A 109 -0.41 -21.81 -11.93
CA LEU A 109 -0.82 -21.27 -13.22
C LEU A 109 0.20 -21.63 -14.28
N THR A 110 -0.31 -22.05 -15.44
CA THR A 110 0.56 -22.34 -16.55
C THR A 110 0.73 -21.09 -17.41
N LYS A 111 1.78 -21.11 -18.23
CA LYS A 111 2.04 -20.02 -19.16
C LYS A 111 0.84 -19.85 -20.10
N GLY A 112 0.34 -18.63 -20.18
CA GLY A 112 -0.80 -18.29 -21.02
C GLY A 112 -2.18 -18.44 -20.37
N THR A 113 -2.22 -18.81 -19.10
CA THR A 113 -3.51 -18.92 -18.37
C THR A 113 -3.93 -17.62 -17.67
#